data_9833595743a71d458dac4d4ade50b2cc
#
_entry.id   9833595743a71d458dac4d4ade50b2cc
#
_cell.length_a   1.000
_cell.length_b   1.000
_cell.length_c   1.000
_cell.angle_alpha   90.00
_cell.angle_beta   90.00
_cell.angle_gamma   90.00
#
_symmetry.space_group_name_H-M   'P 1'
#
loop_
_entity.id
_entity.type
_entity.pdbx_description
1 polymer ?
#
loop_
_entity_poly.entity_id
_entity_poly.type
_entity_poly.pdbx_seq_one_letter_code
_entity_poly.pdbx_strand_id
1 'polypeptide(L)'
;MKKLLPIVLSALMLTGCAAAGNQANSYRRISMDEAVAMMKRENGYIILDVRTPEEFAEKHIPNAINVPNENIGTDEISELPDRDQLIMVYCRSGRRSKEAAKKLVKLGYTNIVEFGGIIDWKGETVSGE
;
A
#
# COMPACT_ATOMS: atom_id res chain seq x y z
N MET A 1 17.45 1.28 63.91
CA MET A 1 17.31 1.37 63.20
C MET A 1 16.86 1.60 62.22
N LYS A 2 16.63 1.55 61.59
CA LYS A 2 16.30 1.83 60.50
C LYS A 2 16.07 1.31 59.48
N LYS A 3 15.59 1.34 58.82
CA LYS A 3 15.38 0.93 57.80
C LYS A 3 15.09 1.21 56.68
N LEU A 4 14.96 1.19 56.08
CA LEU A 4 14.86 1.43 54.94
C LEU A 4 14.14 0.92 54.12
N LEU A 5 13.83 1.14 53.30
CA LEU A 5 13.20 0.75 52.39
C LEU A 5 13.23 0.77 51.22
N PRO A 6 13.03 0.41 50.45
CA PRO A 6 13.19 0.26 49.24
C PRO A 6 12.32 0.58 48.42
N ILE A 7 12.28 0.83 47.61
CA ILE A 7 11.59 1.26 46.79
C ILE A 7 11.44 0.78 45.65
N VAL A 8 10.94 0.54 45.12
CA VAL A 8 10.74 0.05 44.04
C VAL A 8 10.35 0.58 43.06
N LEU A 9 10.29 0.57 42.30
CA LEU A 9 10.01 1.09 41.26
C LEU A 9 9.56 0.52 40.27
N SER A 10 9.01 0.49 39.67
CA SER A 10 8.48 -0.05 38.72
C SER A 10 8.50 0.35 37.62
N ALA A 11 8.63 0.29 36.96
CA ALA A 11 8.76 0.63 35.82
C ALA A 11 7.97 0.30 34.88
N LEU A 12 7.56 0.32 34.29
CA LEU A 12 6.78 0.15 33.41
C LEU A 12 6.89 0.34 32.23
N MET A 13 6.69 0.23 31.49
CA MET A 13 6.82 0.37 30.33
C MET A 13 6.08 0.14 29.40
N LEU A 14 5.83 0.19 28.77
CA LEU A 14 5.23 0.01 27.84
C LEU A 14 5.10 0.10 26.82
N THR A 15 5.03 0.08 26.14
CA THR A 15 4.69 0.05 25.31
C THR A 15 4.66 0.24 24.14
N GLY A 16 4.82 0.57 23.55
CA GLY A 16 4.91 0.89 22.27
C GLY A 16 4.39 -0.01 21.33
N CYS A 17 4.24 -1.12 21.54
CA CYS A 17 3.78 -1.99 20.57
C CYS A 17 2.51 -1.62 19.98
N ALA A 18 1.73 -0.91 20.64
CA ALA A 18 0.43 -0.59 20.15
C ALA A 18 0.48 0.12 18.82
N ALA A 19 1.48 0.90 18.62
CA ALA A 19 1.55 1.67 17.41
C ALA A 19 1.70 0.81 16.18
N ALA A 20 2.39 -0.28 16.30
CA ALA A 20 2.62 -1.10 15.14
C ALA A 20 1.34 -1.71 14.61
N GLY A 21 0.43 -2.04 15.49
CA GLY A 21 -0.78 -2.69 15.05
C GLY A 21 -1.66 -1.81 14.21
N ASN A 22 -1.59 -0.51 14.41
CA ASN A 22 -2.47 0.38 13.69
C ASN A 22 -2.19 0.45 12.22
N GLN A 23 -0.96 0.19 11.82
CA GLN A 23 -0.62 0.33 10.42
C GLN A 23 -1.24 -0.71 9.56
N ALA A 24 -1.58 -1.86 10.11
CA ALA A 24 -2.20 -2.89 9.33
C ALA A 24 -3.61 -2.56 8.90
N ASN A 25 -4.20 -1.49 9.46
CA ASN A 25 -5.58 -1.16 9.14
C ASN A 25 -5.70 0.07 8.25
N SER A 26 -4.62 0.47 7.62
CA SER A 26 -4.67 1.65 6.76
C SER A 26 -3.65 1.50 5.64
N TYR A 27 -3.79 2.35 4.65
CA TYR A 27 -2.79 2.41 3.60
C TYR A 27 -1.97 3.69 3.77
N ARG A 28 -0.79 3.71 3.15
CA ARG A 28 0.06 4.88 3.15
C ARG A 28 -0.13 5.62 1.83
N ARG A 29 -0.11 6.93 1.90
CA ARG A 29 -0.20 7.76 0.73
C ARG A 29 1.14 8.44 0.52
N ILE A 30 1.72 8.29 -0.68
CA ILE A 30 3.02 8.88 -0.97
C ILE A 30 2.92 9.66 -2.28
N SER A 31 3.90 10.52 -2.52
CA SER A 31 3.96 11.29 -3.75
C SER A 31 4.48 10.41 -4.89
N MET A 32 4.31 10.91 -6.10
CA MET A 32 4.85 10.23 -7.28
C MET A 32 6.37 10.09 -7.19
N ASP A 33 7.06 11.13 -6.71
CA ASP A 33 8.52 11.07 -6.59
C ASP A 33 8.94 10.04 -5.55
N GLU A 34 8.20 9.95 -4.45
CA GLU A 34 8.50 8.93 -3.45
C GLU A 34 8.24 7.53 -4.00
N ALA A 35 7.21 7.38 -4.81
CA ALA A 35 6.92 6.09 -5.42
C ALA A 35 8.07 5.64 -6.31
N VAL A 36 8.57 6.54 -7.14
CA VAL A 36 9.70 6.22 -8.02
C VAL A 36 10.91 5.81 -7.18
N ALA A 37 11.19 6.56 -6.11
CA ALA A 37 12.32 6.23 -5.24
C ALA A 37 12.12 4.86 -4.58
N MET A 38 10.90 4.57 -4.16
CA MET A 38 10.58 3.28 -3.55
C MET A 38 10.78 2.14 -4.55
N MET A 39 10.35 2.32 -5.79
CA MET A 39 10.53 1.31 -6.83
C MET A 39 12.00 1.02 -7.09
N LYS A 40 12.88 2.01 -6.90
CA LYS A 40 14.30 1.81 -7.13
C LYS A 40 14.98 1.05 -6.00
N ARG A 41 14.48 1.18 -4.78
CA ARG A 41 15.17 0.58 -3.64
C ARG A 41 14.51 -0.70 -3.12
N GLU A 42 13.24 -0.94 -3.45
CA GLU A 42 12.53 -2.11 -2.94
C GLU A 42 12.51 -3.23 -3.97
N ASN A 43 12.29 -4.43 -3.49
CA ASN A 43 12.12 -5.60 -4.34
C ASN A 43 10.81 -6.26 -4.00
N GLY A 44 10.32 -7.07 -4.93
CA GLY A 44 9.16 -7.91 -4.65
C GLY A 44 7.86 -7.18 -4.50
N TYR A 45 7.78 -5.95 -4.97
CA TYR A 45 6.54 -5.20 -4.92
C TYR A 45 5.71 -5.46 -6.17
N ILE A 46 4.42 -5.16 -6.07
CA ILE A 46 3.51 -5.19 -7.20
C ILE A 46 3.08 -3.74 -7.48
N ILE A 47 3.09 -3.36 -8.75
CA ILE A 47 2.48 -2.11 -9.18
C ILE A 47 1.08 -2.46 -9.66
N LEU A 48 0.08 -1.89 -9.04
CA LEU A 48 -1.32 -2.23 -9.29
C LEU A 48 -2.05 -1.06 -9.93
N ASP A 49 -2.46 -1.27 -11.17
CA ASP A 49 -3.25 -0.31 -11.93
C ASP A 49 -4.71 -0.65 -11.74
N VAL A 50 -5.47 0.25 -11.13
CA VAL A 50 -6.87 -0.04 -10.83
C VAL A 50 -7.82 0.70 -11.79
N ARG A 51 -7.29 1.11 -12.95
CA ARG A 51 -8.12 1.71 -14.00
C ARG A 51 -8.83 0.61 -14.77
N THR A 52 -9.61 1.00 -15.78
CA THR A 52 -10.30 0.02 -16.61
C THR A 52 -9.30 -0.76 -17.46
N PRO A 53 -9.69 -1.95 -17.95
CA PRO A 53 -8.81 -2.70 -18.84
C PRO A 53 -8.46 -1.92 -20.11
N GLU A 54 -9.39 -1.13 -20.62
CA GLU A 54 -9.14 -0.33 -21.82
C GLU A 54 -8.07 0.73 -21.59
N GLU A 55 -8.15 1.40 -20.44
CA GLU A 55 -7.14 2.40 -20.08
C GLU A 55 -5.78 1.73 -19.93
N PHE A 56 -5.75 0.59 -19.29
CA PHE A 56 -4.51 -0.15 -19.06
C PHE A 56 -3.88 -0.57 -20.38
N ALA A 57 -4.70 -1.10 -21.30
CA ALA A 57 -4.20 -1.56 -22.59
C ALA A 57 -3.64 -0.41 -23.41
N GLU A 58 -4.22 0.76 -23.28
CA GLU A 58 -3.75 1.94 -24.02
C GLU A 58 -2.34 2.30 -23.59
N LYS A 59 -2.12 2.41 -22.29
CA LYS A 59 -0.77 2.58 -21.74
C LYS A 59 -0.81 2.39 -20.23
N HIS A 60 0.27 1.90 -19.71
CA HIS A 60 0.39 1.71 -18.24
C HIS A 60 1.86 1.76 -17.85
N ILE A 61 2.09 1.87 -16.56
CA ILE A 61 3.44 1.88 -16.01
C ILE A 61 4.03 0.49 -16.23
N PRO A 62 5.29 0.40 -16.69
CA PRO A 62 5.89 -0.91 -16.96
C PRO A 62 5.82 -1.82 -15.75
N ASN A 63 5.52 -3.08 -16.00
CA ASN A 63 5.40 -4.14 -14.99
C ASN A 63 4.13 -4.06 -14.14
N ALA A 64 3.27 -3.09 -14.36
CA ALA A 64 2.01 -3.01 -13.62
C ALA A 64 1.09 -4.14 -14.04
N ILE A 65 0.28 -4.59 -13.11
CA ILE A 65 -0.83 -5.49 -13.42
C ILE A 65 -2.12 -4.73 -13.24
N ASN A 66 -3.17 -5.19 -13.87
CA ASN A 66 -4.45 -4.49 -13.87
C ASN A 66 -5.50 -5.28 -13.11
N VAL A 67 -6.02 -4.68 -12.05
CA VAL A 67 -7.21 -5.17 -11.38
C VAL A 67 -8.11 -3.95 -11.20
N PRO A 68 -9.13 -3.79 -12.05
CA PRO A 68 -9.96 -2.59 -12.00
C PRO A 68 -10.60 -2.39 -10.63
N ASN A 69 -10.71 -1.14 -10.22
CA ASN A 69 -11.26 -0.79 -8.92
C ASN A 69 -12.64 -1.44 -8.70
N GLU A 70 -13.47 -1.47 -9.73
CA GLU A 70 -14.81 -2.04 -9.58
C GLU A 70 -14.79 -3.55 -9.35
N ASN A 71 -13.70 -4.20 -9.64
CA ASN A 71 -13.57 -5.64 -9.41
C ASN A 71 -13.01 -5.97 -8.04
N ILE A 72 -12.59 -4.98 -7.28
CA ILE A 72 -12.10 -5.19 -5.93
C ILE A 72 -13.29 -5.08 -5.00
N GLY A 73 -13.70 -6.20 -4.45
CA GLY A 73 -14.88 -6.26 -3.60
C GLY A 73 -14.58 -7.02 -2.33
N THR A 74 -15.34 -8.08 -2.11
CA THR A 74 -15.19 -8.89 -0.90
C THR A 74 -14.48 -10.21 -1.18
N ASP A 75 -14.28 -10.55 -2.44
CA ASP A 75 -13.70 -11.83 -2.79
C ASP A 75 -12.19 -11.76 -2.87
N GLU A 76 -11.59 -12.91 -2.77
CA GLU A 76 -10.15 -13.06 -2.92
C GLU A 76 -9.73 -12.60 -4.32
N ILE A 77 -8.56 -11.98 -4.41
CA ILE A 77 -8.01 -11.52 -5.68
C ILE A 77 -6.86 -12.44 -6.04
N SER A 78 -7.05 -13.25 -7.06
CA SER A 78 -6.06 -14.26 -7.42
C SER A 78 -4.73 -13.66 -7.85
N GLU A 79 -4.75 -12.46 -8.43
CA GLU A 79 -3.53 -11.78 -8.84
C GLU A 79 -2.72 -11.26 -7.66
N LEU A 80 -3.32 -11.22 -6.47
CA LEU A 80 -2.69 -10.68 -5.28
C LEU A 80 -2.77 -11.70 -4.15
N PRO A 81 -2.05 -12.81 -4.28
CA PRO A 81 -2.18 -13.90 -3.30
C PRO A 81 -1.50 -13.63 -1.96
N ASP A 82 -0.51 -12.76 -1.93
CA ASP A 82 0.26 -12.50 -0.72
C ASP A 82 -0.24 -11.22 -0.06
N ARG A 83 -0.92 -11.36 1.06
CA ARG A 83 -1.52 -10.23 1.74
C ARG A 83 -0.52 -9.30 2.41
N ASP A 84 0.72 -9.72 2.55
CA ASP A 84 1.74 -8.90 3.19
C ASP A 84 2.72 -8.30 2.20
N GLN A 85 2.55 -8.59 0.92
CA GLN A 85 3.41 -8.05 -0.12
C GLN A 85 3.17 -6.56 -0.28
N LEU A 86 4.21 -5.82 -0.60
CA LEU A 86 4.08 -4.40 -0.90
C LEU A 86 3.32 -4.23 -2.21
N ILE A 87 2.20 -3.52 -2.17
CA ILE A 87 1.37 -3.26 -3.34
C ILE A 87 1.27 -1.76 -3.51
N MET A 88 1.72 -1.28 -4.66
CA MET A 88 1.76 0.14 -4.99
C MET A 88 0.64 0.43 -5.98
N VAL A 89 -0.35 1.19 -5.57
CA VAL A 89 -1.62 1.35 -6.26
C VAL A 89 -1.70 2.71 -6.92
N TYR A 90 -2.12 2.73 -8.18
CA TYR A 90 -2.35 3.99 -8.89
C TYR A 90 -3.57 3.88 -9.80
N CYS A 91 -4.09 5.03 -10.21
CA CYS A 91 -5.14 5.08 -11.22
C CYS A 91 -4.81 6.20 -12.21
N ARG A 92 -5.80 6.92 -12.69
CA ARG A 92 -5.53 8.03 -13.62
C ARG A 92 -5.11 9.28 -12.86
N SER A 93 -5.89 9.68 -11.86
CA SER A 93 -5.64 10.93 -11.13
C SER A 93 -5.67 10.79 -9.61
N GLY A 94 -5.95 9.59 -9.08
CA GLY A 94 -5.86 9.34 -7.66
C GLY A 94 -7.16 8.98 -6.95
N ARG A 95 -8.32 9.24 -7.54
CA ARG A 95 -9.58 8.97 -6.85
C ARG A 95 -9.86 7.47 -6.72
N ARG A 96 -9.77 6.77 -7.83
CA ARG A 96 -10.05 5.31 -7.84
C ARG A 96 -9.01 4.55 -7.05
N SER A 97 -7.75 5.02 -7.08
CA SER A 97 -6.68 4.33 -6.34
C SER A 97 -6.87 4.45 -4.83
N LYS A 98 -7.41 5.57 -4.36
CA LYS A 98 -7.71 5.70 -2.94
C LYS A 98 -8.86 4.77 -2.54
N GLU A 99 -9.87 4.67 -3.37
CA GLU A 99 -10.98 3.74 -3.11
C GLU A 99 -10.48 2.32 -3.09
N ALA A 100 -9.68 1.96 -4.08
CA ALA A 100 -9.13 0.62 -4.17
C ALA A 100 -8.24 0.30 -2.97
N ALA A 101 -7.41 1.25 -2.56
CA ALA A 101 -6.54 1.05 -1.41
C ALA A 101 -7.34 0.73 -0.15
N LYS A 102 -8.45 1.44 0.06
CA LYS A 102 -9.31 1.18 1.21
C LYS A 102 -9.92 -0.21 1.14
N LYS A 103 -10.35 -0.62 -0.05
CA LYS A 103 -10.93 -1.95 -0.21
C LYS A 103 -9.91 -3.04 0.07
N LEU A 104 -8.67 -2.83 -0.40
CA LEU A 104 -7.60 -3.81 -0.17
C LEU A 104 -7.30 -3.95 1.32
N VAL A 105 -7.26 -2.84 2.03
CA VAL A 105 -7.05 -2.89 3.48
C VAL A 105 -8.15 -3.70 4.14
N LYS A 106 -9.39 -3.51 3.74
CA LYS A 106 -10.50 -4.28 4.30
C LYS A 106 -10.40 -5.76 4.00
N LEU A 107 -9.76 -6.11 2.88
CA LEU A 107 -9.56 -7.51 2.52
C LEU A 107 -8.38 -8.13 3.25
N GLY A 108 -7.69 -7.37 4.09
CA GLY A 108 -6.60 -7.90 4.89
C GLY A 108 -5.21 -7.67 4.35
N TYR A 109 -5.10 -6.87 3.29
CA TYR A 109 -3.77 -6.53 2.77
C TYR A 109 -3.11 -5.53 3.71
N THR A 110 -1.88 -5.83 4.11
CA THR A 110 -1.23 -5.10 5.19
C THR A 110 -0.20 -4.09 4.73
N ASN A 111 0.12 -4.05 3.45
CA ASN A 111 1.24 -3.23 2.99
C ASN A 111 0.87 -2.51 1.69
N ILE A 112 -0.09 -1.62 1.78
CA ILE A 112 -0.64 -0.91 0.64
C ILE A 112 -0.10 0.51 0.61
N VAL A 113 0.40 0.91 -0.55
CA VAL A 113 0.88 2.27 -0.80
C VAL A 113 0.13 2.81 -2.01
N GLU A 114 -0.47 3.97 -1.88
CA GLU A 114 -1.21 4.62 -2.96
C GLU A 114 -0.42 5.85 -3.41
N PHE A 115 -0.20 6.01 -4.71
CA PHE A 115 0.70 7.07 -5.16
C PHE A 115 0.13 7.95 -6.27
N GLY A 116 -1.18 8.01 -6.41
CA GLY A 116 -1.80 9.00 -7.28
C GLY A 116 -2.16 8.45 -8.65
N GLY A 117 -1.77 9.13 -9.68
CA GLY A 117 -2.23 8.77 -10.99
C GLY A 117 -1.18 8.88 -12.09
N ILE A 118 -1.44 8.15 -13.17
CA ILE A 118 -0.52 8.07 -14.28
C ILE A 118 -0.32 9.44 -14.95
N ILE A 119 -1.25 10.38 -14.75
CA ILE A 119 -1.08 11.71 -15.34
C ILE A 119 0.15 12.41 -14.75
N ASP A 120 0.61 12.00 -13.57
CA ASP A 120 1.81 12.59 -12.97
C ASP A 120 3.06 11.74 -13.19
N TRP A 121 2.91 10.61 -13.84
CA TRP A 121 4.03 9.69 -14.06
C TRP A 121 4.91 10.24 -15.18
N LYS A 122 6.20 10.37 -14.94
CA LYS A 122 7.14 10.95 -15.90
C LYS A 122 8.02 9.92 -16.57
N GLY A 123 7.88 8.67 -16.21
CA GLY A 123 8.68 7.61 -16.78
C GLY A 123 8.07 7.06 -18.05
N GLU A 124 8.65 5.99 -18.52
CA GLU A 124 8.15 5.32 -19.71
C GLU A 124 6.82 4.66 -19.42
N THR A 125 6.03 4.47 -20.46
CA THR A 125 4.82 3.67 -20.38
C THR A 125 4.89 2.62 -21.48
N VAL A 126 4.14 1.56 -21.28
CA VAL A 126 4.01 0.49 -22.27
C VAL A 126 2.55 0.30 -22.57
N SER A 127 2.23 -0.32 -23.71
CA SER A 127 0.85 -0.59 -24.08
C SER A 127 0.64 -2.08 -24.23
N GLY A 128 -0.64 -2.46 -24.27
CA GLY A 128 -1.02 -3.86 -24.38
C GLY A 128 -1.34 -4.44 -23.02
N GLU A 129 -1.52 -5.76 -22.99
CA GLU A 129 -1.96 -6.40 -21.76
C GLU A 129 -0.87 -6.88 -20.88
#